data_70be57234679409a5857e01ab6bd6e52
#
_entry.id   70be57234679409a5857e01ab6bd6e52
#
_cell.length_a   1.000
_cell.length_b   1.000
_cell.length_c   1.000
_cell.angle_alpha   90.00
_cell.angle_beta   90.00
_cell.angle_gamma   90.00
#
_symmetry.space_group_name_H-M   'P 1'
#
loop_
_entity.id
_entity.type
_entity.pdbx_description
1 polymer ?
#
loop_
_entity_poly.entity_id
_entity_poly.type
_entity_poly.pdbx_seq_one_letter_code
_entity_poly.pdbx_strand_id
1 'polypeptide(L)'
;MKKVYICASFGSDPTESLAKAEWYTEYALRCGVAPIVPHFYGLSQKKAYTSTCAAAGQSLLWLCDELWIIGDEITEEMRRDIQFCKHLNIHTRKVTEKEIAKLIGGNAK
;
A
#
# COMPACT_ATOMS: atom_id res chain seq x y z
N MET A 1 -17.95 0.44 4.40
CA MET A 1 -16.79 1.13 3.84
C MET A 1 -15.90 0.12 3.10
N LYS A 2 -15.52 0.46 1.89
CA LYS A 2 -14.67 -0.41 1.07
C LYS A 2 -13.28 -0.49 1.68
N LYS A 3 -12.71 -1.70 1.76
CA LYS A 3 -11.36 -1.93 2.26
C LYS A 3 -10.40 -2.00 1.08
N VAL A 4 -9.34 -1.19 1.13
CA VAL A 4 -8.39 -1.07 0.02
C VAL A 4 -6.99 -1.37 0.51
N TYR A 5 -6.33 -2.29 -0.17
CA TYR A 5 -4.93 -2.65 0.13
C TYR A 5 -4.02 -1.71 -0.66
N ILE A 6 -3.14 -1.00 0.03
CA ILE A 6 -2.21 -0.05 -0.60
C ILE A 6 -0.94 -0.79 -1.01
N CYS A 7 -0.74 -0.92 -2.31
CA CYS A 7 0.41 -1.62 -2.90
C CYS A 7 1.33 -0.58 -3.53
N ALA A 8 2.49 -0.35 -2.92
CA ALA A 8 3.41 0.70 -3.38
C ALA A 8 4.84 0.37 -2.99
N SER A 9 5.78 1.02 -3.70
CA SER A 9 7.18 0.99 -3.32
C SER A 9 7.45 2.19 -2.42
N PHE A 10 7.96 1.92 -1.22
CA PHE A 10 8.21 2.98 -0.24
C PHE A 10 9.68 3.37 -0.13
N GLY A 11 10.57 2.65 -0.82
CA GLY A 11 12.00 2.90 -0.75
C GLY A 11 12.62 2.35 0.52
N SER A 12 13.91 2.65 0.72
CA SER A 12 14.69 2.10 1.85
C SER A 12 14.88 3.08 3.00
N ASP A 13 14.62 4.37 2.78
CA ASP A 13 14.75 5.37 3.85
C ASP A 13 13.53 5.34 4.77
N PRO A 14 13.71 5.03 6.07
CA PRO A 14 12.57 4.91 6.98
C PRO A 14 11.71 6.18 7.11
N THR A 15 12.35 7.35 7.11
CA THR A 15 11.62 8.61 7.23
C THR A 15 10.78 8.90 5.99
N GLU A 16 11.37 8.73 4.82
CA GLU A 16 10.65 8.93 3.56
C GLU A 16 9.56 7.87 3.37
N SER A 17 9.83 6.62 3.74
CA SER A 17 8.86 5.54 3.67
C SER A 17 7.62 5.84 4.50
N LEU A 18 7.83 6.32 5.72
CA LEU A 18 6.74 6.66 6.63
C LEU A 18 5.92 7.82 6.06
N ALA A 19 6.59 8.84 5.55
CA ALA A 19 5.93 9.99 4.96
C ALA A 19 5.06 9.59 3.77
N LYS A 20 5.57 8.72 2.91
CA LYS A 20 4.80 8.18 1.78
C LYS A 20 3.59 7.40 2.24
N ALA A 21 3.78 6.51 3.22
CA ALA A 21 2.70 5.68 3.74
C ALA A 21 1.59 6.55 4.34
N GLU A 22 1.95 7.58 5.07
CA GLU A 22 0.98 8.51 5.65
C GLU A 22 0.23 9.30 4.58
N TRP A 23 0.94 9.74 3.54
CA TRP A 23 0.36 10.50 2.45
C TRP A 23 -0.64 9.66 1.65
N TYR A 24 -0.28 8.41 1.35
CA TYR A 24 -1.18 7.48 0.65
C TYR A 24 -2.40 7.15 1.51
N THR A 25 -2.18 6.98 2.82
CA THR A 25 -3.27 6.72 3.77
C THR A 25 -4.26 7.87 3.79
N GLU A 26 -3.76 9.11 3.86
CA GLU A 26 -4.63 10.29 3.86
C GLU A 26 -5.46 10.36 2.58
N TYR A 27 -4.84 10.10 1.44
CA TYR A 27 -5.56 10.09 0.17
C TYR A 27 -6.70 9.08 0.18
N ALA A 28 -6.43 7.86 0.64
CA ALA A 28 -7.44 6.81 0.69
C ALA A 28 -8.60 7.21 1.62
N LEU A 29 -8.29 7.76 2.78
CA LEU A 29 -9.32 8.22 3.71
C LEU A 29 -10.17 9.33 3.09
N ARG A 30 -9.55 10.25 2.35
CA ARG A 30 -10.26 11.30 1.63
C ARG A 30 -11.16 10.75 0.54
N CYS A 31 -10.79 9.62 -0.04
CA CYS A 31 -11.64 8.93 -1.04
C CYS A 31 -12.78 8.14 -0.39
N GLY A 32 -12.86 8.09 0.93
CA GLY A 32 -13.93 7.42 1.63
C GLY A 32 -13.75 5.92 1.74
N VAL A 33 -12.51 5.43 1.67
CA VAL A 33 -12.23 4.00 1.81
C VAL A 33 -11.39 3.73 3.06
N ALA A 34 -11.34 2.48 3.49
CA ALA A 34 -10.53 2.06 4.63
C ALA A 34 -9.21 1.49 4.11
N PRO A 35 -8.08 2.22 4.24
CA PRO A 35 -6.81 1.74 3.72
C PRO A 35 -6.15 0.71 4.62
N ILE A 36 -5.58 -0.32 4.00
CA ILE A 36 -4.71 -1.27 4.67
C ILE A 36 -3.33 -1.07 4.09
N VAL A 37 -2.38 -0.64 4.93
CA VAL A 37 -1.03 -0.31 4.52
C VAL A 37 -0.07 -1.28 5.19
N PRO A 38 0.27 -2.39 4.53
CA PRO A 38 1.13 -3.42 5.13
C PRO A 38 2.51 -2.90 5.52
N HIS A 39 2.96 -1.83 4.87
CA HIS A 39 4.24 -1.22 5.18
C HIS A 39 4.36 -0.85 6.66
N PHE A 40 3.26 -0.46 7.30
CA PHE A 40 3.28 -0.10 8.72
C PHE A 40 3.70 -1.26 9.63
N TYR A 41 3.49 -2.50 9.20
CA TYR A 41 3.93 -3.66 9.97
C TYR A 41 5.44 -3.82 10.00
N GLY A 42 6.14 -3.20 9.05
CA GLY A 42 7.59 -3.30 8.96
C GLY A 42 8.37 -2.18 9.62
N LEU A 43 7.70 -1.12 10.05
CA LEU A 43 8.39 0.10 10.50
C LEU A 43 9.19 -0.08 11.78
N SER A 44 8.77 -0.97 12.67
CA SER A 44 9.46 -1.21 13.94
C SER A 44 10.15 -2.56 13.98
N GLN A 45 10.24 -3.26 12.87
CA GLN A 45 10.65 -4.64 12.89
C GLN A 45 12.14 -4.86 12.96
N LYS A 46 12.52 -5.94 13.63
CA LYS A 46 13.83 -6.54 13.53
C LYS A 46 13.80 -7.51 12.35
N LYS A 47 14.95 -7.81 11.77
CA LYS A 47 15.06 -8.73 10.63
C LYS A 47 14.33 -10.07 10.86
N ALA A 48 14.29 -10.53 12.10
CA ALA A 48 13.67 -11.81 12.46
C ALA A 48 12.18 -11.86 12.13
N TYR A 49 11.50 -10.72 12.00
CA TYR A 49 10.06 -10.67 11.78
C TYR A 49 9.65 -10.33 10.35
N THR A 50 10.60 -10.21 9.43
CA THR A 50 10.31 -9.81 8.05
C THR A 50 9.31 -10.76 7.37
N SER A 51 9.53 -12.06 7.48
CA SER A 51 8.64 -13.05 6.87
C SER A 51 7.25 -13.02 7.50
N THR A 52 7.17 -12.83 8.81
CA THR A 52 5.91 -12.76 9.52
C THR A 52 5.11 -11.53 9.10
N CYS A 53 5.80 -10.38 8.92
CA CYS A 53 5.15 -9.16 8.47
C CYS A 53 4.59 -9.30 7.05
N ALA A 54 5.33 -9.95 6.15
CA ALA A 54 4.87 -10.19 4.80
C ALA A 54 3.64 -11.11 4.79
N ALA A 55 3.65 -12.16 5.59
CA ALA A 55 2.52 -13.08 5.71
C ALA A 55 1.30 -12.39 6.29
N ALA A 56 1.50 -11.52 7.28
CA ALA A 56 0.40 -10.75 7.87
C ALA A 56 -0.25 -9.84 6.83
N GLY A 57 0.56 -9.16 6.01
CA GLY A 57 0.08 -8.32 4.93
C GLY A 57 -0.78 -9.10 3.93
N GLN A 58 -0.28 -10.25 3.48
CA GLN A 58 -1.02 -11.11 2.55
C GLN A 58 -2.33 -11.62 3.15
N SER A 59 -2.33 -11.93 4.45
CA SER A 59 -3.54 -12.37 5.13
C SER A 59 -4.61 -11.28 5.11
N LEU A 60 -4.21 -10.02 5.21
CA LEU A 60 -5.14 -8.90 5.17
C LEU A 60 -5.67 -8.65 3.75
N LEU A 61 -4.88 -8.99 2.74
CA LEU A 61 -5.30 -8.83 1.35
C LEU A 61 -6.57 -9.64 1.04
N TRP A 62 -6.74 -10.80 1.65
CA TRP A 62 -7.94 -11.62 1.51
C TRP A 62 -9.22 -10.88 1.91
N LEU A 63 -9.09 -9.91 2.80
CA LEU A 63 -10.23 -9.17 3.35
C LEU A 63 -10.52 -7.90 2.56
N CYS A 64 -9.69 -7.56 1.58
CA CYS A 64 -9.82 -6.31 0.86
C CYS A 64 -10.76 -6.43 -0.34
N ASP A 65 -11.44 -5.34 -0.63
CA ASP A 65 -12.32 -5.24 -1.80
C ASP A 65 -11.53 -4.85 -3.05
N GLU A 66 -10.46 -4.07 -2.88
CA GLU A 66 -9.61 -3.61 -3.98
C GLU A 66 -8.16 -3.55 -3.56
N LEU A 67 -7.28 -3.58 -4.55
CA LEU A 67 -5.86 -3.29 -4.37
C LEU A 67 -5.54 -2.05 -5.21
N TRP A 68 -4.97 -1.05 -4.58
CA TRP A 68 -4.53 0.16 -5.28
C TRP A 68 -3.01 0.11 -5.47
N ILE A 69 -2.60 0.20 -6.73
CA ILE A 69 -1.18 0.24 -7.11
C ILE A 69 -0.80 1.71 -7.22
N ILE A 70 0.06 2.18 -6.31
CA ILE A 70 0.41 3.60 -6.26
C ILE A 70 1.86 3.82 -6.69
N GLY A 71 2.05 4.80 -7.56
CA GLY A 71 3.35 5.18 -8.07
C GLY A 71 3.72 4.46 -9.36
N ASP A 72 4.90 4.77 -9.88
CA ASP A 72 5.35 4.24 -11.16
C ASP A 72 6.22 3.00 -11.06
N GLU A 73 6.82 2.78 -9.88
CA GLU A 73 7.71 1.65 -9.68
C GLU A 73 6.94 0.43 -9.23
N ILE A 74 7.20 -0.70 -9.86
CA ILE A 74 6.62 -2.00 -9.50
C ILE A 74 7.74 -2.90 -9.01
N THR A 75 7.76 -3.18 -7.71
CA THR A 75 8.75 -4.08 -7.11
C THR A 75 8.30 -5.52 -7.24
N GLU A 76 9.20 -6.44 -6.90
CA GLU A 76 8.91 -7.87 -6.89
C GLU A 76 7.78 -8.20 -5.91
N GLU A 77 7.79 -7.58 -4.73
CA GLU A 77 6.74 -7.76 -3.73
C GLU A 77 5.39 -7.27 -4.24
N MET A 78 5.36 -6.11 -4.87
CA MET A 78 4.14 -5.56 -5.46
C MET A 78 3.60 -6.50 -6.53
N ARG A 79 4.48 -7.07 -7.34
CA ARG A 79 4.09 -8.00 -8.40
C ARG A 79 3.42 -9.24 -7.83
N ARG A 80 3.93 -9.76 -6.72
CA ARG A 80 3.33 -10.92 -6.03
C ARG A 80 1.94 -10.59 -5.51
N ASP A 81 1.77 -9.43 -4.92
CA ASP A 81 0.47 -9.00 -4.41
C ASP A 81 -0.54 -8.83 -5.55
N ILE A 82 -0.12 -8.25 -6.66
CA ILE A 82 -0.96 -8.10 -7.84
C ILE A 82 -1.38 -9.46 -8.40
N GLN A 83 -0.46 -10.42 -8.48
CA GLN A 83 -0.74 -11.78 -8.93
C GLN A 83 -1.74 -12.46 -7.99
N PHE A 84 -1.57 -12.29 -6.70
CA PHE A 84 -2.45 -12.86 -5.70
C PHE A 84 -3.88 -12.33 -5.85
N CYS A 85 -4.02 -11.03 -6.14
CA CYS A 85 -5.31 -10.42 -6.41
C CYS A 85 -6.01 -11.03 -7.62
N LYS A 86 -5.25 -11.38 -8.66
CA LYS A 86 -5.82 -12.02 -9.85
C LYS A 86 -6.41 -13.38 -9.50
N HIS A 87 -5.76 -14.14 -8.64
CA HIS A 87 -6.30 -15.43 -8.19
C HIS A 87 -7.56 -15.29 -7.36
N LEU A 88 -7.68 -14.21 -6.61
CA LEU A 88 -8.82 -13.95 -5.74
C LEU A 88 -9.93 -13.14 -6.40
N ASN A 89 -9.74 -12.73 -7.65
CA ASN A 89 -10.67 -11.85 -8.37
C ASN A 89 -10.87 -10.52 -7.64
N ILE A 90 -9.83 -10.01 -7.00
CA ILE A 90 -9.85 -8.71 -6.34
C ILE A 90 -9.52 -7.65 -7.39
N HIS A 91 -10.36 -6.62 -7.48
CA HIS A 91 -10.16 -5.53 -8.43
C HIS A 91 -8.90 -4.73 -8.11
N THR A 92 -8.10 -4.43 -9.14
CA THR A 92 -6.91 -3.60 -8.99
C THR A 92 -7.12 -2.26 -9.66
N ARG A 93 -6.64 -1.20 -9.03
CA ARG A 93 -6.72 0.16 -9.57
C ARG A 93 -5.35 0.80 -9.48
N LYS A 94 -4.94 1.47 -10.55
CA LYS A 94 -3.69 2.22 -10.55
C LYS A 94 -3.97 3.67 -10.14
N VAL A 95 -3.18 4.17 -9.19
CA VAL A 95 -3.29 5.55 -8.69
C VAL A 95 -1.94 6.22 -8.86
N THR A 96 -1.92 7.40 -9.47
CA THR A 96 -0.68 8.16 -9.65
C THR A 96 -0.47 9.11 -8.48
N GLU A 97 0.78 9.46 -8.23
CA GLU A 97 1.08 10.46 -7.20
C GLU A 97 0.52 11.83 -7.58
N LYS A 98 0.36 12.12 -8.87
CA LYS A 98 -0.28 13.34 -9.34
C LYS A 98 -1.75 13.42 -8.90
N GLU A 99 -2.46 12.31 -9.00
CA GLU A 99 -3.86 12.25 -8.52
C GLU A 99 -3.94 12.57 -7.03
N ILE A 100 -3.01 12.03 -6.25
CA ILE A 100 -2.96 12.26 -4.82
C ILE A 100 -2.70 13.73 -4.52
N ALA A 101 -1.67 14.30 -5.15
CA ALA A 101 -1.31 15.71 -4.97
C ALA A 101 -2.46 16.63 -5.38
N LYS A 102 -3.19 16.27 -6.41
CA LYS A 102 -4.32 17.07 -6.89
C LYS A 102 -5.46 17.11 -5.88
N LEU A 103 -5.71 16.01 -5.20
CA LEU A 103 -6.81 15.92 -4.23
C LEU A 103 -6.46 16.51 -2.87
N ILE A 104 -5.29 16.15 -2.33
CA ILE A 104 -4.92 16.52 -0.96
C ILE A 104 -3.69 17.43 -0.87
N GLY A 105 -3.04 17.69 -1.99
CA GLY A 105 -1.83 18.52 -2.02
C GLY A 105 -0.62 17.78 -1.46
N GLY A 106 0.51 18.51 -1.39
CA GLY A 106 1.72 17.98 -0.84
C GLY A 106 2.44 16.98 -1.73
N ASN A 107 3.37 16.28 -1.12
CA ASN A 107 4.10 15.19 -1.75
C ASN A 107 4.59 14.24 -0.64
N ALA A 108 5.30 13.18 -1.06
CA ALA A 108 5.74 12.14 -0.12
C ALA A 108 6.94 12.56 0.76
N LYS A 109 7.39 13.77 0.66
CA LYS A 109 8.55 14.24 1.43
C LYS A 109 8.11 15.12 2.58
#